data_63555e015fa6ddb019508b19afc88c84
#
_entry.id   63555e015fa6ddb019508b19afc88c84
#
_cell.length_a   1.000
_cell.length_b   1.000
_cell.length_c   1.000
_cell.angle_alpha   90.00
_cell.angle_beta   90.00
_cell.angle_gamma   90.00
#
_symmetry.space_group_name_H-M   'P 1'
#
loop_
_entity.id
_entity.type
_entity.pdbx_description
1 polymer ?
#
loop_
_entity_poly.entity_id
_entity_poly.type
_entity_poly.pdbx_seq_one_letter_code
_entity_poly.pdbx_strand_id
1 'polypeptide(L)'
;MSGDAEQEYFSDGISEDVIIALSKLRWFLVIGRNSSFVYKGKAVHLRQIAEELGVGYVVEGSVRKSGERLRITVQLNDAATGSQIWAERYERDLADVFAVQDEITRAIVAAIEPQLYTRESFRAQRKPPDSMDAWDLVMRALSHYWRVTRQDDLVAQALLEKAIAIAPDYGQALGVLSASHTFSAHMGWADRATVMPIAKRAALAAIEADNEDAWAHHALGCVYLFARRFDDSLAEFDLALRLNPNLSLAQGYYGLALIYCGRWDEADQAILYALWLSPRDPFSVIYTGIAAYAQFVRRNYDEAMRLAREAIRQRGDYVGAHRVLTAAAGMAGQAATAAAALHELRRVQPNISLAWIATEMPIMQGEGLEHYLEAFRRAGLK
;
A
#
# COMPACT_ATOMS: atom_id res chain seq x y z
N MET A 1 -8.29 21.26 -31.00
CA MET A 1 -7.29 21.88 -30.10
C MET A 1 -7.75 23.31 -29.90
N SER A 2 -8.26 23.65 -28.73
CA SER A 2 -8.66 25.01 -28.39
C SER A 2 -7.38 25.79 -28.08
N GLY A 3 -7.13 26.88 -28.82
CA GLY A 3 -6.00 27.79 -28.58
C GLY A 3 -6.23 28.74 -27.39
N ASP A 4 -6.71 28.21 -26.27
CA ASP A 4 -6.94 28.96 -25.03
C ASP A 4 -5.69 28.85 -24.18
N ALA A 5 -4.97 29.96 -23.99
CA ALA A 5 -3.72 30.03 -23.23
C ALA A 5 -3.88 29.61 -21.79
N GLU A 6 -5.05 29.81 -21.17
CA GLU A 6 -5.34 29.33 -19.81
C GLU A 6 -5.43 27.79 -19.73
N GLN A 7 -6.03 27.15 -20.75
CA GLN A 7 -6.10 25.68 -20.80
C GLN A 7 -4.71 25.08 -21.03
N GLU A 8 -3.90 25.74 -21.83
CA GLU A 8 -2.52 25.28 -22.09
C GLU A 8 -1.66 25.36 -20.82
N TYR A 9 -1.72 26.49 -20.11
CA TYR A 9 -1.02 26.66 -18.83
C TYR A 9 -1.44 25.61 -17.78
N PHE A 10 -2.74 25.35 -17.66
CA PHE A 10 -3.27 24.36 -16.73
C PHE A 10 -2.84 22.93 -17.11
N SER A 11 -2.88 22.59 -18.39
CA SER A 11 -2.43 21.29 -18.90
C SER A 11 -0.95 21.06 -18.65
N ASP A 12 -0.13 22.09 -18.81
CA ASP A 12 1.31 22.04 -18.57
C ASP A 12 1.60 21.86 -17.08
N GLY A 13 0.88 22.59 -16.20
CA GLY A 13 1.00 22.46 -14.76
C GLY A 13 0.69 21.05 -14.29
N ILE A 14 -0.44 20.45 -14.68
CA ILE A 14 -0.77 19.06 -14.36
C ILE A 14 0.31 18.09 -14.85
N SER A 15 0.80 18.29 -16.07
CA SER A 15 1.83 17.41 -16.64
C SER A 15 3.13 17.48 -15.84
N GLU A 16 3.54 18.68 -15.43
CA GLU A 16 4.71 18.89 -14.58
C GLU A 16 4.55 18.27 -13.19
N ASP A 17 3.38 18.47 -12.56
CA ASP A 17 3.08 17.87 -11.25
C ASP A 17 3.03 16.34 -11.30
N VAL A 18 2.49 15.77 -12.37
CA VAL A 18 2.50 14.32 -12.60
C VAL A 18 3.93 13.80 -12.74
N ILE A 19 4.80 14.51 -13.51
CA ILE A 19 6.22 14.14 -13.62
C ILE A 19 6.92 14.19 -12.25
N ILE A 20 6.72 15.27 -11.49
CA ILE A 20 7.28 15.42 -10.14
C ILE A 20 6.78 14.30 -9.22
N ALA A 21 5.48 14.01 -9.25
CA ALA A 21 4.90 13.00 -8.39
C ALA A 21 5.33 11.57 -8.79
N LEU A 22 5.42 11.27 -10.09
CA LEU A 22 5.95 10.00 -10.57
C LEU A 22 7.45 9.82 -10.24
N SER A 23 8.24 10.89 -10.22
CA SER A 23 9.68 10.82 -9.87
C SER A 23 9.93 10.38 -8.44
N LYS A 24 8.91 10.47 -7.56
CA LYS A 24 8.95 9.92 -6.19
C LYS A 24 8.84 8.39 -6.16
N LEU A 25 8.46 7.77 -7.28
CA LEU A 25 8.51 6.32 -7.46
C LEU A 25 9.95 5.90 -7.77
N ARG A 26 10.81 5.90 -6.77
CA ARG A 26 12.27 5.68 -6.87
C ARG A 26 12.69 4.44 -7.67
N TRP A 27 11.80 3.51 -7.85
CA TRP A 27 12.06 2.26 -8.58
C TRP A 27 11.94 2.41 -10.10
N PHE A 28 11.49 3.58 -10.58
CA PHE A 28 11.33 3.88 -11.99
C PHE A 28 12.08 5.16 -12.36
N LEU A 29 12.83 5.11 -13.47
CA LEU A 29 13.41 6.31 -14.03
C LEU A 29 12.34 7.12 -14.74
N VAL A 30 12.08 8.34 -14.27
CA VAL A 30 11.12 9.25 -14.87
C VAL A 30 11.85 10.34 -15.67
N ILE A 31 11.47 10.47 -16.93
CA ILE A 31 12.04 11.49 -17.83
C ILE A 31 11.49 12.86 -17.47
N GLY A 32 12.37 13.81 -17.27
CA GLY A 32 12.03 15.18 -16.90
C GLY A 32 11.29 15.96 -17.99
N ARG A 33 10.60 17.03 -17.54
CA ARG A 33 9.73 17.90 -18.34
C ARG A 33 10.37 18.35 -19.67
N ASN A 34 11.61 18.84 -19.66
CA ASN A 34 12.24 19.41 -20.85
C ASN A 34 12.37 18.40 -22.00
N SER A 35 12.58 17.11 -21.68
CA SER A 35 12.69 16.06 -22.69
C SER A 35 11.33 15.53 -23.13
N SER A 36 10.36 15.40 -22.23
CA SER A 36 9.02 14.90 -22.54
C SER A 36 8.17 15.92 -23.32
N PHE A 37 8.29 17.20 -23.00
CA PHE A 37 7.53 18.29 -23.66
C PHE A 37 7.93 18.55 -25.13
N VAL A 38 9.07 18.02 -25.58
CA VAL A 38 9.43 18.06 -27.01
C VAL A 38 8.37 17.39 -27.88
N TYR A 39 7.62 16.43 -27.34
CA TYR A 39 6.58 15.67 -28.04
C TYR A 39 5.17 16.28 -27.90
N LYS A 40 5.01 17.32 -27.08
CA LYS A 40 3.71 17.97 -26.86
C LYS A 40 3.10 18.45 -28.17
N GLY A 41 1.86 18.02 -28.42
CA GLY A 41 1.11 18.42 -29.62
C GLY A 41 1.58 17.79 -30.94
N LYS A 42 2.57 16.91 -30.91
CA LYS A 42 3.08 16.21 -32.09
C LYS A 42 2.44 14.82 -32.21
N ALA A 43 2.11 14.43 -33.45
CA ALA A 43 1.68 13.07 -33.76
C ALA A 43 2.92 12.18 -33.97
N VAL A 44 3.48 11.67 -32.89
CA VAL A 44 4.65 10.78 -32.87
C VAL A 44 4.22 9.40 -32.42
N HIS A 45 4.75 8.35 -33.05
CA HIS A 45 4.49 6.98 -32.62
C HIS A 45 5.16 6.71 -31.25
N LEU A 46 4.43 6.08 -30.33
CA LEU A 46 4.95 5.76 -29.00
C LEU A 46 6.27 4.98 -29.02
N ARG A 47 6.44 4.09 -30.00
CA ARG A 47 7.68 3.34 -30.20
C ARG A 47 8.88 4.26 -30.50
N GLN A 48 8.67 5.31 -31.28
CA GLN A 48 9.72 6.29 -31.57
C GLN A 48 10.11 7.06 -30.29
N ILE A 49 9.12 7.48 -29.49
CA ILE A 49 9.38 8.11 -28.16
C ILE A 49 10.18 7.18 -27.26
N ALA A 50 9.81 5.88 -27.24
CA ALA A 50 10.50 4.88 -26.47
C ALA A 50 11.98 4.74 -26.87
N GLU A 51 12.25 4.69 -28.17
CA GLU A 51 13.60 4.55 -28.70
C GLU A 51 14.45 5.81 -28.44
N GLU A 52 13.88 7.01 -28.64
CA GLU A 52 14.59 8.28 -28.46
C GLU A 52 14.87 8.59 -26.98
N LEU A 53 13.96 8.26 -26.06
CA LEU A 53 14.08 8.55 -24.63
C LEU A 53 14.55 7.35 -23.78
N GLY A 54 14.63 6.16 -24.35
CA GLY A 54 14.98 4.95 -23.62
C GLY A 54 13.95 4.51 -22.58
N VAL A 55 12.65 4.74 -22.83
CA VAL A 55 11.57 4.48 -21.86
C VAL A 55 10.73 3.27 -22.25
N GLY A 56 10.26 2.51 -21.23
CA GLY A 56 9.35 1.39 -21.43
C GLY A 56 7.87 1.78 -21.42
N TYR A 57 7.53 2.92 -20.85
CA TYR A 57 6.18 3.39 -20.63
C TYR A 57 6.03 4.86 -20.97
N VAL A 58 4.84 5.23 -21.49
CA VAL A 58 4.50 6.63 -21.77
C VAL A 58 3.15 6.95 -21.15
N VAL A 59 3.11 8.02 -20.36
CA VAL A 59 1.87 8.60 -19.84
C VAL A 59 1.47 9.74 -20.77
N GLU A 60 0.25 9.69 -21.30
CA GLU A 60 -0.32 10.72 -22.16
C GLU A 60 -1.63 11.23 -21.56
N GLY A 61 -1.93 12.50 -21.78
CA GLY A 61 -3.17 13.08 -21.31
C GLY A 61 -3.70 14.19 -22.19
N SER A 62 -4.95 14.54 -21.96
CA SER A 62 -5.59 15.71 -22.55
C SER A 62 -6.46 16.41 -21.51
N VAL A 63 -6.45 17.73 -21.55
CA VAL A 63 -7.26 18.60 -20.70
C VAL A 63 -8.26 19.35 -21.57
N ARG A 64 -9.53 19.39 -21.14
CA ARG A 64 -10.61 20.16 -21.78
C ARG A 64 -11.40 20.91 -20.73
N LYS A 65 -11.55 22.21 -20.91
CA LYS A 65 -12.36 23.10 -20.07
C LYS A 65 -13.64 23.48 -20.81
N SER A 66 -14.76 23.45 -20.12
CA SER A 66 -16.06 23.92 -20.64
C SER A 66 -16.79 24.67 -19.54
N GLY A 67 -16.74 25.99 -19.56
CA GLY A 67 -17.18 26.84 -18.44
C GLY A 67 -16.35 26.55 -17.20
N GLU A 68 -17.01 26.24 -16.09
CA GLU A 68 -16.35 25.85 -14.83
C GLU A 68 -16.05 24.35 -14.72
N ARG A 69 -16.36 23.56 -15.75
CA ARG A 69 -16.10 22.12 -15.76
C ARG A 69 -14.79 21.78 -16.44
N LEU A 70 -14.00 20.99 -15.76
CA LEU A 70 -12.73 20.45 -16.24
C LEU A 70 -12.89 18.96 -16.51
N ARG A 71 -12.42 18.52 -17.68
CA ARG A 71 -12.32 17.11 -18.03
C ARG A 71 -10.88 16.79 -18.39
N ILE A 72 -10.28 15.84 -17.66
CA ILE A 72 -8.93 15.36 -17.87
C ILE A 72 -9.01 13.89 -18.22
N THR A 73 -8.37 13.51 -19.33
CA THR A 73 -8.21 12.11 -19.71
C THR A 73 -6.73 11.77 -19.64
N VAL A 74 -6.38 10.68 -18.98
CA VAL A 74 -5.01 10.20 -18.84
C VAL A 74 -4.96 8.75 -19.23
N GLN A 75 -3.89 8.35 -19.89
CA GLN A 75 -3.62 6.96 -20.27
C GLN A 75 -2.15 6.59 -20.04
N LEU A 76 -1.92 5.36 -19.63
CA LEU A 76 -0.62 4.72 -19.54
C LEU A 76 -0.49 3.72 -20.66
N ASN A 77 0.59 3.83 -21.43
CA ASN A 77 0.84 2.99 -22.59
C ASN A 77 2.16 2.23 -22.44
N ASP A 78 2.18 0.98 -22.88
CA ASP A 78 3.41 0.22 -23.12
C ASP A 78 4.04 0.73 -24.42
N ALA A 79 5.19 1.37 -24.31
CA ALA A 79 5.80 2.07 -25.44
C ALA A 79 6.39 1.10 -26.48
N ALA A 80 6.78 -0.11 -26.07
CA ALA A 80 7.33 -1.12 -27.00
C ALA A 80 6.25 -1.75 -27.89
N THR A 81 5.04 -1.97 -27.33
CA THR A 81 3.93 -2.60 -28.06
C THR A 81 2.92 -1.60 -28.59
N GLY A 82 2.93 -0.35 -28.10
CA GLY A 82 1.92 0.67 -28.36
C GLY A 82 0.57 0.37 -27.72
N SER A 83 0.48 -0.66 -26.84
CA SER A 83 -0.79 -1.04 -26.22
C SER A 83 -1.09 -0.18 -24.99
N GLN A 84 -2.36 0.26 -24.89
CA GLN A 84 -2.85 0.93 -23.71
C GLN A 84 -2.95 -0.05 -22.55
N ILE A 85 -2.30 0.28 -21.43
CA ILE A 85 -2.32 -0.51 -20.18
C ILE A 85 -3.48 -0.06 -19.31
N TRP A 86 -3.66 1.25 -19.20
CA TRP A 86 -4.67 1.87 -18.37
C TRP A 86 -5.12 3.20 -18.95
N ALA A 87 -6.37 3.57 -18.75
CA ALA A 87 -6.87 4.91 -19.02
C ALA A 87 -8.00 5.27 -18.07
N GLU A 88 -8.05 6.52 -17.67
CA GLU A 88 -9.10 7.06 -16.82
C GLU A 88 -9.45 8.49 -17.20
N ARG A 89 -10.68 8.89 -16.85
CA ARG A 89 -11.21 10.22 -17.08
C ARG A 89 -11.68 10.81 -15.76
N TYR A 90 -11.17 12.00 -15.46
CA TYR A 90 -11.52 12.79 -14.29
C TYR A 90 -12.38 13.96 -14.72
N GLU A 91 -13.47 14.22 -14.01
CA GLU A 91 -14.33 15.39 -14.19
C GLU A 91 -14.44 16.12 -12.86
N ARG A 92 -14.12 17.43 -12.86
CA ARG A 92 -14.13 18.27 -11.67
C ARG A 92 -14.71 19.64 -12.00
N ASP A 93 -15.32 20.27 -11.01
CA ASP A 93 -15.69 21.68 -11.06
C ASP A 93 -14.49 22.51 -10.64
N LEU A 94 -14.23 23.60 -11.37
CA LEU A 94 -13.05 24.45 -11.21
C LEU A 94 -13.32 25.53 -10.13
N ALA A 95 -13.49 25.12 -8.88
CA ALA A 95 -13.68 26.05 -7.75
C ALA A 95 -12.35 26.60 -7.23
N ASP A 96 -11.33 25.73 -7.15
CA ASP A 96 -9.95 26.06 -6.79
C ASP A 96 -9.01 25.28 -7.71
N VAL A 97 -8.31 26.02 -8.56
CA VAL A 97 -7.43 25.46 -9.62
C VAL A 97 -6.33 24.59 -9.01
N PHE A 98 -5.67 25.06 -7.96
CA PHE A 98 -4.54 24.37 -7.35
C PHE A 98 -4.99 23.15 -6.57
N ALA A 99 -6.07 23.22 -5.81
CA ALA A 99 -6.62 22.10 -5.08
C ALA A 99 -7.06 20.96 -6.02
N VAL A 100 -7.70 21.31 -7.16
CA VAL A 100 -8.10 20.35 -8.19
C VAL A 100 -6.87 19.73 -8.87
N GLN A 101 -5.83 20.52 -9.15
CA GLN A 101 -4.58 20.05 -9.75
C GLN A 101 -3.87 19.05 -8.84
N ASP A 102 -3.73 19.36 -7.56
CA ASP A 102 -3.12 18.48 -6.57
C ASP A 102 -3.92 17.17 -6.38
N GLU A 103 -5.25 17.25 -6.31
CA GLU A 103 -6.11 16.07 -6.18
C GLU A 103 -5.96 15.14 -7.40
N ILE A 104 -6.03 15.70 -8.60
CA ILE A 104 -5.96 14.94 -9.85
C ILE A 104 -4.57 14.32 -10.02
N THR A 105 -3.51 15.07 -9.74
CA THR A 105 -2.13 14.55 -9.80
C THR A 105 -1.95 13.35 -8.89
N ARG A 106 -2.41 13.45 -7.64
CA ARG A 106 -2.38 12.32 -6.69
C ARG A 106 -3.18 11.11 -7.18
N ALA A 107 -4.39 11.35 -7.68
CA ALA A 107 -5.24 10.28 -8.21
C ALA A 107 -4.60 9.57 -9.43
N ILE A 108 -3.97 10.33 -10.34
CA ILE A 108 -3.26 9.77 -11.50
C ILE A 108 -2.11 8.87 -11.06
N VAL A 109 -1.25 9.35 -10.16
CA VAL A 109 -0.07 8.59 -9.72
C VAL A 109 -0.48 7.35 -8.93
N ALA A 110 -1.46 7.47 -8.05
CA ALA A 110 -2.01 6.34 -7.30
C ALA A 110 -2.61 5.25 -8.21
N ALA A 111 -3.19 5.65 -9.35
CA ALA A 111 -3.72 4.70 -10.33
C ALA A 111 -2.63 4.08 -11.22
N ILE A 112 -1.58 4.82 -11.56
CA ILE A 112 -0.49 4.38 -12.46
C ILE A 112 0.47 3.42 -11.73
N GLU A 113 0.86 3.72 -10.51
CA GLU A 113 1.87 2.96 -9.77
C GLU A 113 1.58 1.45 -9.73
N PRO A 114 0.38 0.97 -9.34
CA PRO A 114 0.07 -0.47 -9.33
C PRO A 114 0.13 -1.10 -10.73
N GLN A 115 -0.20 -0.33 -11.78
CA GLN A 115 -0.17 -0.82 -13.16
C GLN A 115 1.26 -1.06 -13.64
N LEU A 116 2.20 -0.19 -13.27
CA LEU A 116 3.61 -0.34 -13.58
C LEU A 116 4.18 -1.62 -12.93
N TYR A 117 3.97 -1.80 -11.63
CA TYR A 117 4.42 -3.01 -10.93
C TYR A 117 3.79 -4.28 -11.50
N THR A 118 2.50 -4.25 -11.77
CA THR A 118 1.80 -5.38 -12.39
C THR A 118 2.42 -5.74 -13.74
N ARG A 119 2.71 -4.74 -14.57
CA ARG A 119 3.27 -4.96 -15.90
C ARG A 119 4.70 -5.49 -15.85
N GLU A 120 5.54 -4.93 -14.98
CA GLU A 120 6.90 -5.43 -14.77
C GLU A 120 6.89 -6.87 -14.20
N SER A 121 5.98 -7.17 -13.29
CA SER A 121 5.80 -8.54 -12.79
C SER A 121 5.46 -9.52 -13.91
N PHE A 122 4.56 -9.15 -14.84
CA PHE A 122 4.26 -9.97 -16.01
C PHE A 122 5.45 -10.15 -16.97
N ARG A 123 6.26 -9.10 -17.16
CA ARG A 123 7.50 -9.19 -17.95
C ARG A 123 8.49 -10.14 -17.29
N ALA A 124 8.72 -10.00 -16.01
CA ALA A 124 9.61 -10.85 -15.22
C ALA A 124 9.17 -12.32 -15.26
N GLN A 125 7.85 -12.61 -15.16
CA GLN A 125 7.32 -13.97 -15.22
C GLN A 125 7.58 -14.70 -16.57
N ARG A 126 7.79 -13.94 -17.65
CA ARG A 126 8.06 -14.51 -18.98
C ARG A 126 9.53 -14.81 -19.22
N LYS A 127 10.44 -14.29 -18.38
CA LYS A 127 11.89 -14.60 -18.49
C LYS A 127 12.16 -16.01 -17.98
N PRO A 128 13.06 -16.79 -18.63
CA PRO A 128 13.52 -18.06 -18.10
C PRO A 128 14.17 -17.88 -16.72
N PRO A 129 14.03 -18.86 -15.80
CA PRO A 129 14.56 -18.75 -14.43
C PRO A 129 16.06 -18.41 -14.36
N ASP A 130 16.84 -18.95 -15.29
CA ASP A 130 18.31 -18.80 -15.31
C ASP A 130 18.77 -17.45 -15.91
N SER A 131 17.85 -16.65 -16.46
CA SER A 131 18.14 -15.33 -17.07
C SER A 131 17.56 -14.15 -16.29
N MET A 132 17.04 -14.39 -15.08
CA MET A 132 16.48 -13.35 -14.23
C MET A 132 17.59 -12.61 -13.50
N ASP A 133 17.52 -11.27 -13.55
CA ASP A 133 18.33 -10.39 -12.71
C ASP A 133 17.62 -10.10 -11.36
N ALA A 134 18.28 -9.33 -10.50
CA ALA A 134 17.74 -8.99 -9.18
C ALA A 134 16.41 -8.22 -9.28
N TRP A 135 16.25 -7.36 -10.29
CA TRP A 135 15.01 -6.63 -10.55
C TRP A 135 13.85 -7.57 -10.89
N ASP A 136 14.06 -8.52 -11.80
CA ASP A 136 13.05 -9.50 -12.17
C ASP A 136 12.56 -10.32 -10.97
N LEU A 137 13.49 -10.72 -10.10
CA LEU A 137 13.18 -11.47 -8.87
C LEU A 137 12.32 -10.63 -7.91
N VAL A 138 12.64 -9.33 -7.73
CA VAL A 138 11.84 -8.42 -6.91
C VAL A 138 10.44 -8.21 -7.51
N MET A 139 10.33 -8.01 -8.83
CA MET A 139 9.03 -7.83 -9.48
C MET A 139 8.15 -9.08 -9.36
N ARG A 140 8.74 -10.27 -9.47
CA ARG A 140 8.02 -11.53 -9.21
C ARG A 140 7.64 -11.67 -7.75
N ALA A 141 8.53 -11.34 -6.84
CA ALA A 141 8.25 -11.37 -5.40
C ALA A 141 7.07 -10.46 -5.03
N LEU A 142 7.04 -9.24 -5.56
CA LEU A 142 5.91 -8.32 -5.36
C LEU A 142 4.59 -8.89 -5.88
N SER A 143 4.60 -9.57 -7.04
CA SER A 143 3.38 -10.20 -7.57
C SER A 143 2.82 -11.29 -6.65
N HIS A 144 3.69 -11.95 -5.90
CA HIS A 144 3.30 -12.91 -4.86
C HIS A 144 2.90 -12.19 -3.57
N TYR A 145 3.68 -11.25 -3.09
CA TYR A 145 3.40 -10.48 -1.87
C TYR A 145 2.01 -9.85 -1.90
N TRP A 146 1.60 -9.27 -3.02
CA TRP A 146 0.28 -8.66 -3.19
C TRP A 146 -0.90 -9.64 -3.24
N ARG A 147 -0.67 -10.95 -3.36
CA ARG A 147 -1.76 -11.93 -3.23
C ARG A 147 -2.21 -12.14 -1.80
N VAL A 148 -1.41 -11.68 -0.82
CA VAL A 148 -1.76 -11.70 0.61
C VAL A 148 -2.11 -13.10 1.11
N THR A 149 -1.46 -14.15 0.64
CA THR A 149 -1.59 -15.52 1.14
C THR A 149 -0.30 -16.00 1.79
N ARG A 150 -0.40 -16.89 2.79
CA ARG A 150 0.80 -17.46 3.44
C ARG A 150 1.74 -18.14 2.44
N GLN A 151 1.17 -18.89 1.49
CA GLN A 151 1.97 -19.60 0.49
C GLN A 151 2.69 -18.63 -0.45
N ASP A 152 1.99 -17.61 -0.93
CA ASP A 152 2.60 -16.62 -1.82
C ASP A 152 3.64 -15.77 -1.09
N ASP A 153 3.44 -15.45 0.19
CA ASP A 153 4.41 -14.70 0.99
C ASP A 153 5.73 -15.49 1.16
N LEU A 154 5.66 -16.80 1.39
CA LEU A 154 6.86 -17.67 1.41
C LEU A 154 7.57 -17.69 0.05
N VAL A 155 6.83 -17.72 -1.06
CA VAL A 155 7.42 -17.64 -2.40
C VAL A 155 8.08 -16.29 -2.61
N ALA A 156 7.45 -15.19 -2.17
CA ALA A 156 8.02 -13.85 -2.24
C ALA A 156 9.35 -13.76 -1.48
N GLN A 157 9.39 -14.26 -0.24
CA GLN A 157 10.61 -14.30 0.58
C GLN A 157 11.74 -15.04 -0.13
N ALA A 158 11.48 -16.23 -0.66
CA ALA A 158 12.49 -17.03 -1.36
C ALA A 158 13.02 -16.34 -2.64
N LEU A 159 12.19 -15.58 -3.35
CA LEU A 159 12.60 -14.79 -4.51
C LEU A 159 13.45 -13.59 -4.10
N LEU A 160 13.10 -12.92 -3.01
CA LEU A 160 13.84 -11.78 -2.46
C LEU A 160 15.21 -12.19 -1.93
N GLU A 161 15.29 -13.34 -1.25
CA GLU A 161 16.57 -13.90 -0.81
C GLU A 161 17.51 -14.21 -2.00
N LYS A 162 16.96 -14.72 -3.12
CA LYS A 162 17.72 -14.90 -4.36
C LYS A 162 18.16 -13.57 -4.97
N ALA A 163 17.31 -12.54 -4.96
CA ALA A 163 17.68 -11.21 -5.43
C ALA A 163 18.84 -10.63 -4.62
N ILE A 164 18.79 -10.75 -3.28
CA ILE A 164 19.84 -10.30 -2.37
C ILE A 164 21.11 -11.13 -2.55
N ALA A 165 21.03 -12.42 -2.86
CA ALA A 165 22.21 -13.23 -3.17
C ALA A 165 22.93 -12.76 -4.45
N ILE A 166 22.21 -12.22 -5.44
CA ILE A 166 22.77 -11.62 -6.66
C ILE A 166 23.35 -10.22 -6.38
N ALA A 167 22.61 -9.41 -5.63
CA ALA A 167 22.95 -8.02 -5.30
C ALA A 167 22.70 -7.76 -3.80
N PRO A 168 23.69 -7.95 -2.92
CA PRO A 168 23.52 -7.90 -1.46
C PRO A 168 23.08 -6.54 -0.90
N ASP A 169 23.38 -5.45 -1.59
CA ASP A 169 23.03 -4.06 -1.27
C ASP A 169 21.82 -3.55 -2.05
N TYR A 170 21.02 -4.46 -2.64
CA TYR A 170 19.85 -4.06 -3.39
C TYR A 170 18.70 -3.65 -2.46
N GLY A 171 18.59 -2.34 -2.18
CA GLY A 171 17.68 -1.74 -1.20
C GLY A 171 16.22 -2.18 -1.38
N GLN A 172 15.73 -2.25 -2.63
CA GLN A 172 14.36 -2.66 -2.92
C GLN A 172 14.07 -4.10 -2.45
N ALA A 173 14.98 -5.04 -2.73
CA ALA A 173 14.82 -6.42 -2.28
C ALA A 173 14.83 -6.52 -0.76
N LEU A 174 15.73 -5.80 -0.10
CA LEU A 174 15.85 -5.74 1.36
C LEU A 174 14.60 -5.13 2.01
N GLY A 175 14.09 -4.02 1.48
CA GLY A 175 12.89 -3.34 1.97
C GLY A 175 11.64 -4.24 1.88
N VAL A 176 11.41 -4.88 0.72
CA VAL A 176 10.27 -5.80 0.53
C VAL A 176 10.42 -7.06 1.38
N LEU A 177 11.64 -7.60 1.54
CA LEU A 177 11.87 -8.76 2.42
C LEU A 177 11.52 -8.44 3.88
N SER A 178 11.92 -7.26 4.36
CA SER A 178 11.56 -6.79 5.69
C SER A 178 10.04 -6.64 5.84
N ALA A 179 9.37 -6.00 4.88
CA ALA A 179 7.91 -5.84 4.88
C ALA A 179 7.19 -7.18 4.87
N SER A 180 7.65 -8.16 4.09
CA SER A 180 7.09 -9.52 4.05
C SER A 180 7.22 -10.24 5.39
N HIS A 181 8.37 -10.21 6.04
CA HIS A 181 8.54 -10.82 7.36
C HIS A 181 7.67 -10.16 8.45
N THR A 182 7.58 -8.82 8.46
CA THR A 182 6.69 -8.11 9.40
C THR A 182 5.22 -8.43 9.12
N PHE A 183 4.85 -8.57 7.86
CA PHE A 183 3.50 -8.96 7.45
C PHE A 183 3.18 -10.40 7.87
N SER A 184 4.09 -11.35 7.68
CA SER A 184 3.95 -12.74 8.17
C SER A 184 3.72 -12.79 9.67
N ALA A 185 4.45 -11.99 10.46
CA ALA A 185 4.25 -11.87 11.91
C ALA A 185 2.87 -11.27 12.23
N HIS A 186 2.45 -10.21 11.52
CA HIS A 186 1.14 -9.57 11.70
C HIS A 186 -0.02 -10.55 11.46
N MET A 187 0.09 -11.34 10.40
CA MET A 187 -0.91 -12.34 10.03
C MET A 187 -0.89 -13.58 10.94
N GLY A 188 0.13 -13.72 11.78
CA GLY A 188 0.32 -14.92 12.60
C GLY A 188 0.75 -16.15 11.80
N TRP A 189 1.32 -15.96 10.61
CA TRP A 189 1.84 -17.03 9.75
C TRP A 189 3.22 -17.49 10.14
N ALA A 190 4.01 -16.63 10.79
CA ALA A 190 5.34 -16.92 11.28
C ALA A 190 5.49 -16.51 12.76
N ASP A 191 6.40 -17.18 13.47
CA ASP A 191 6.78 -16.82 14.81
C ASP A 191 7.52 -15.48 14.82
N ARG A 192 6.99 -14.54 15.58
CA ARG A 192 7.51 -13.17 15.65
C ARG A 192 8.95 -13.12 16.18
N ALA A 193 9.29 -13.93 17.18
CA ALA A 193 10.63 -13.94 17.74
C ALA A 193 11.68 -14.36 16.70
N THR A 194 11.28 -15.21 15.75
CA THR A 194 12.13 -15.68 14.65
C THR A 194 12.27 -14.64 13.55
N VAL A 195 11.17 -14.04 13.08
CA VAL A 195 11.21 -13.23 11.86
C VAL A 195 11.54 -11.76 12.08
N MET A 196 11.24 -11.18 13.26
CA MET A 196 11.49 -9.76 13.52
C MET A 196 12.98 -9.37 13.52
N PRO A 197 13.92 -10.19 14.03
CA PRO A 197 15.35 -9.89 13.88
C PRO A 197 15.81 -9.86 12.41
N ILE A 198 15.25 -10.72 11.56
CA ILE A 198 15.53 -10.75 10.11
C ILE A 198 14.99 -9.48 9.46
N ALA A 199 13.71 -9.17 9.70
CA ALA A 199 13.06 -7.98 9.19
C ALA A 199 13.82 -6.70 9.57
N LYS A 200 14.24 -6.58 10.83
CA LYS A 200 14.99 -5.41 11.30
C LYS A 200 16.32 -5.23 10.58
N ARG A 201 17.11 -6.31 10.42
CA ARG A 201 18.37 -6.24 9.69
C ARG A 201 18.16 -5.82 8.24
N ALA A 202 17.15 -6.41 7.57
CA ALA A 202 16.84 -6.10 6.18
C ALA A 202 16.37 -4.64 6.02
N ALA A 203 15.52 -4.13 6.91
CA ALA A 203 15.07 -2.74 6.86
C ALA A 203 16.22 -1.73 7.04
N LEU A 204 17.11 -1.98 8.01
CA LEU A 204 18.26 -1.11 8.24
C LEU A 204 19.22 -1.12 7.04
N ALA A 205 19.49 -2.30 6.47
CA ALA A 205 20.30 -2.42 5.26
C ALA A 205 19.65 -1.75 4.03
N ALA A 206 18.33 -1.78 3.92
CA ALA A 206 17.60 -1.07 2.86
C ALA A 206 17.77 0.44 2.96
N ILE A 207 17.71 1.01 4.18
CA ILE A 207 17.95 2.44 4.43
C ILE A 207 19.42 2.80 4.18
N GLU A 208 20.36 1.93 4.54
CA GLU A 208 21.79 2.15 4.25
C GLU A 208 22.05 2.20 2.75
N ALA A 209 21.37 1.37 1.97
CA ALA A 209 21.45 1.34 0.51
C ALA A 209 20.81 2.58 -0.16
N ASP A 210 19.65 3.01 0.32
CA ASP A 210 18.96 4.22 -0.15
C ASP A 210 18.07 4.80 0.98
N ASN A 211 18.55 5.87 1.60
CA ASN A 211 17.82 6.56 2.68
C ASN A 211 16.71 7.48 2.21
N GLU A 212 16.44 7.55 0.92
CA GLU A 212 15.31 8.26 0.32
C GLU A 212 14.26 7.28 -0.26
N ASP A 213 14.43 5.96 -0.06
CA ASP A 213 13.42 4.98 -0.47
C ASP A 213 12.27 4.91 0.55
N ALA A 214 11.08 5.33 0.13
CA ALA A 214 9.88 5.27 0.94
C ALA A 214 9.52 3.85 1.42
N TRP A 215 9.85 2.82 0.63
CA TRP A 215 9.63 1.42 1.01
C TRP A 215 10.55 0.98 2.15
N ALA A 216 11.80 1.43 2.17
CA ALA A 216 12.73 1.15 3.25
C ALA A 216 12.23 1.72 4.59
N HIS A 217 11.78 2.97 4.58
CA HIS A 217 11.20 3.62 5.76
C HIS A 217 9.87 3.00 6.18
N HIS A 218 8.99 2.65 5.23
CA HIS A 218 7.78 1.87 5.53
C HIS A 218 8.13 0.56 6.24
N ALA A 219 9.10 -0.19 5.73
CA ALA A 219 9.50 -1.47 6.31
C ALA A 219 10.05 -1.31 7.73
N LEU A 220 10.89 -0.28 7.98
CA LEU A 220 11.41 0.01 9.32
C LEU A 220 10.30 0.49 10.27
N GLY A 221 9.36 1.29 9.77
CA GLY A 221 8.16 1.70 10.50
C GLY A 221 7.33 0.50 10.99
N CYS A 222 7.14 -0.51 10.13
CA CYS A 222 6.51 -1.77 10.52
C CYS A 222 7.32 -2.53 11.58
N VAL A 223 8.65 -2.61 11.42
CA VAL A 223 9.53 -3.25 12.43
C VAL A 223 9.36 -2.59 13.79
N TYR A 224 9.39 -1.26 13.85
CA TYR A 224 9.22 -0.53 15.11
C TYR A 224 7.80 -0.66 15.67
N LEU A 225 6.77 -0.68 14.84
CA LEU A 225 5.38 -0.91 15.25
C LEU A 225 5.26 -2.24 16.02
N PHE A 226 5.74 -3.32 15.42
CA PHE A 226 5.68 -4.64 16.06
C PHE A 226 6.65 -4.79 17.23
N ALA A 227 7.68 -3.94 17.33
CA ALA A 227 8.53 -3.83 18.52
C ALA A 227 7.93 -2.94 19.63
N ARG A 228 6.72 -2.39 19.45
CA ARG A 228 6.05 -1.44 20.35
C ARG A 228 6.84 -0.12 20.55
N ARG A 229 7.69 0.22 19.59
CA ARG A 229 8.42 1.50 19.55
C ARG A 229 7.59 2.48 18.72
N PHE A 230 6.50 2.94 19.31
CA PHE A 230 5.45 3.66 18.56
C PHE A 230 5.93 5.00 18.00
N ASP A 231 6.68 5.78 18.79
CA ASP A 231 7.20 7.08 18.32
C ASP A 231 8.16 6.93 17.14
N ASP A 232 9.06 5.95 17.22
CA ASP A 232 9.98 5.63 16.13
C ASP A 232 9.21 5.13 14.90
N SER A 233 8.18 4.30 15.10
CA SER A 233 7.33 3.80 14.02
C SER A 233 6.60 4.93 13.29
N LEU A 234 6.00 5.87 14.05
CA LEU A 234 5.31 7.03 13.49
C LEU A 234 6.28 7.93 12.73
N ALA A 235 7.51 8.14 13.24
CA ALA A 235 8.52 8.94 12.57
C ALA A 235 8.95 8.32 11.22
N GLU A 236 9.13 7.00 11.16
CA GLU A 236 9.50 6.31 9.93
C GLU A 236 8.36 6.31 8.89
N PHE A 237 7.12 6.08 9.32
CA PHE A 237 5.97 6.19 8.41
C PHE A 237 5.77 7.63 7.90
N ASP A 238 5.93 8.64 8.75
CA ASP A 238 5.85 10.03 8.36
C ASP A 238 6.93 10.37 7.31
N LEU A 239 8.16 9.88 7.50
CA LEU A 239 9.23 10.04 6.52
C LEU A 239 8.91 9.30 5.21
N ALA A 240 8.44 8.06 5.27
CA ALA A 240 8.01 7.32 4.09
C ALA A 240 6.95 8.08 3.29
N LEU A 241 5.98 8.69 3.97
CA LEU A 241 4.90 9.46 3.35
C LEU A 241 5.33 10.84 2.83
N ARG A 242 6.37 11.46 3.41
CA ARG A 242 7.01 12.64 2.83
C ARG A 242 7.76 12.30 1.54
N LEU A 243 8.46 11.17 1.52
CA LEU A 243 9.20 10.68 0.36
C LEU A 243 8.26 10.25 -0.76
N ASN A 244 7.24 9.46 -0.45
CA ASN A 244 6.18 9.07 -1.40
C ASN A 244 4.78 9.20 -0.77
N PRO A 245 4.07 10.32 -0.95
CA PRO A 245 2.72 10.51 -0.42
C PRO A 245 1.67 9.53 -0.97
N ASN A 246 1.97 8.84 -2.07
CA ASN A 246 1.06 7.90 -2.74
C ASN A 246 1.28 6.44 -2.29
N LEU A 247 2.21 6.18 -1.37
CA LEU A 247 2.44 4.84 -0.83
C LEU A 247 1.30 4.44 0.12
N SER A 248 0.21 3.89 -0.47
CA SER A 248 -1.01 3.49 0.26
C SER A 248 -0.71 2.52 1.40
N LEU A 249 0.28 1.64 1.21
CA LEU A 249 0.70 0.66 2.23
C LEU A 249 1.26 1.37 3.47
N ALA A 250 2.13 2.37 3.29
CA ALA A 250 2.64 3.18 4.40
C ALA A 250 1.52 3.95 5.09
N GLN A 251 0.57 4.50 4.32
CA GLN A 251 -0.57 5.25 4.85
C GLN A 251 -1.49 4.37 5.71
N GLY A 252 -1.78 3.14 5.25
CA GLY A 252 -2.60 2.18 6.01
C GLY A 252 -1.94 1.74 7.33
N TYR A 253 -0.64 1.43 7.31
CA TYR A 253 0.11 1.04 8.51
C TYR A 253 0.40 2.23 9.44
N TYR A 254 0.56 3.44 8.91
CA TYR A 254 0.58 4.66 9.72
C TYR A 254 -0.71 4.82 10.51
N GLY A 255 -1.87 4.63 9.86
CA GLY A 255 -3.17 4.60 10.52
C GLY A 255 -3.25 3.53 11.62
N LEU A 256 -2.73 2.33 11.38
CA LEU A 256 -2.68 1.28 12.41
C LEU A 256 -1.79 1.68 13.60
N ALA A 257 -0.63 2.29 13.36
CA ALA A 257 0.26 2.78 14.40
C ALA A 257 -0.43 3.85 15.25
N LEU A 258 -1.13 4.79 14.62
CA LEU A 258 -1.91 5.82 15.30
C LEU A 258 -3.01 5.23 16.20
N ILE A 259 -3.71 4.17 15.75
CA ILE A 259 -4.70 3.47 16.58
C ILE A 259 -4.04 2.89 17.83
N TYR A 260 -2.91 2.20 17.66
CA TYR A 260 -2.20 1.59 18.79
C TYR A 260 -1.65 2.62 19.78
N CYS A 261 -1.41 3.85 19.34
CA CYS A 261 -1.02 5.00 20.18
C CYS A 261 -2.20 5.76 20.79
N GLY A 262 -3.45 5.41 20.47
CA GLY A 262 -4.64 6.13 20.94
C GLY A 262 -4.95 7.43 20.19
N ARG A 263 -4.30 7.72 19.03
CA ARG A 263 -4.53 8.90 18.19
C ARG A 263 -5.60 8.61 17.13
N TRP A 264 -6.80 8.35 17.57
CA TRP A 264 -7.86 7.73 16.75
C TRP A 264 -8.40 8.64 15.64
N ASP A 265 -8.48 9.96 15.86
CA ASP A 265 -9.00 10.91 14.86
C ASP A 265 -8.06 11.04 13.66
N GLU A 266 -6.76 11.06 13.92
CA GLU A 266 -5.74 11.08 12.87
C GLU A 266 -5.68 9.72 12.13
N ALA A 267 -5.91 8.63 12.85
CA ALA A 267 -5.96 7.29 12.26
C ALA A 267 -7.05 7.16 11.21
N ASP A 268 -8.26 7.66 11.47
CA ASP A 268 -9.37 7.61 10.51
C ASP A 268 -9.01 8.33 9.21
N GLN A 269 -8.39 9.52 9.29
CA GLN A 269 -7.96 10.27 8.11
C GLN A 269 -6.93 9.48 7.29
N ALA A 270 -5.94 8.89 7.96
CA ALA A 270 -4.90 8.09 7.32
C ALA A 270 -5.49 6.86 6.60
N ILE A 271 -6.39 6.13 7.26
CA ILE A 271 -7.01 4.92 6.72
C ILE A 271 -7.93 5.24 5.53
N LEU A 272 -8.77 6.27 5.64
CA LEU A 272 -9.64 6.71 4.54
C LEU A 272 -8.82 7.17 3.35
N TYR A 273 -7.68 7.83 3.60
CA TYR A 273 -6.78 8.25 2.53
C TYR A 273 -6.10 7.05 1.85
N ALA A 274 -5.68 6.02 2.61
CA ALA A 274 -5.14 4.77 2.03
C ALA A 274 -6.15 4.07 1.11
N LEU A 275 -7.42 3.96 1.54
CA LEU A 275 -8.51 3.39 0.75
C LEU A 275 -8.82 4.23 -0.50
N TRP A 276 -8.72 5.55 -0.40
CA TRP A 276 -8.91 6.46 -1.53
C TRP A 276 -7.78 6.36 -2.55
N LEU A 277 -6.51 6.28 -2.08
CA LEU A 277 -5.33 6.13 -2.95
C LEU A 277 -5.39 4.85 -3.78
N SER A 278 -5.84 3.75 -3.19
CA SER A 278 -5.76 2.43 -3.84
C SER A 278 -7.02 1.59 -3.60
N PRO A 279 -8.18 1.98 -4.15
CA PRO A 279 -9.46 1.31 -3.91
C PRO A 279 -9.52 -0.12 -4.48
N ARG A 280 -8.63 -0.45 -5.43
CA ARG A 280 -8.50 -1.78 -6.06
C ARG A 280 -7.22 -2.50 -5.69
N ASP A 281 -6.47 -1.98 -4.72
CA ASP A 281 -5.27 -2.61 -4.19
C ASP A 281 -5.66 -3.92 -3.50
N PRO A 282 -4.95 -5.03 -3.73
CA PRO A 282 -5.13 -6.26 -2.96
C PRO A 282 -5.02 -6.07 -1.44
N PHE A 283 -4.25 -5.07 -0.97
CA PHE A 283 -4.18 -4.68 0.43
C PHE A 283 -5.37 -3.85 0.93
N SER A 284 -6.29 -3.43 0.07
CA SER A 284 -7.51 -2.70 0.50
C SER A 284 -8.31 -3.46 1.57
N VAL A 285 -8.27 -4.79 1.53
CA VAL A 285 -8.85 -5.64 2.58
C VAL A 285 -8.19 -5.41 3.95
N ILE A 286 -6.88 -5.17 3.98
CA ILE A 286 -6.13 -4.88 5.21
C ILE A 286 -6.56 -3.50 5.73
N TYR A 287 -6.61 -2.48 4.88
CA TYR A 287 -7.06 -1.13 5.25
C TYR A 287 -8.51 -1.14 5.77
N THR A 288 -9.41 -1.92 5.14
CA THR A 288 -10.78 -2.12 5.63
C THR A 288 -10.80 -2.79 7.01
N GLY A 289 -9.92 -3.77 7.26
CA GLY A 289 -9.78 -4.39 8.56
C GLY A 289 -9.19 -3.45 9.62
N ILE A 290 -8.25 -2.58 9.26
CA ILE A 290 -7.72 -1.53 10.13
C ILE A 290 -8.84 -0.52 10.46
N ALA A 291 -9.66 -0.12 9.47
CA ALA A 291 -10.83 0.72 9.70
C ALA A 291 -11.82 0.05 10.68
N ALA A 292 -12.07 -1.25 10.53
CA ALA A 292 -12.90 -2.01 11.47
C ALA A 292 -12.33 -1.97 12.90
N TYR A 293 -11.00 -2.09 13.03
CA TYR A 293 -10.35 -2.00 14.34
C TYR A 293 -10.42 -0.58 14.93
N ALA A 294 -10.30 0.46 14.11
CA ALA A 294 -10.50 1.86 14.54
C ALA A 294 -11.91 2.06 15.13
N GLN A 295 -12.96 1.53 14.50
CA GLN A 295 -14.32 1.60 15.03
C GLN A 295 -14.49 0.78 16.33
N PHE A 296 -13.81 -0.36 16.43
CA PHE A 296 -13.82 -1.18 17.65
C PHE A 296 -13.24 -0.41 18.85
N VAL A 297 -12.08 0.25 18.71
CA VAL A 297 -11.45 1.01 19.83
C VAL A 297 -12.28 2.23 20.23
N ARG A 298 -13.04 2.80 19.30
CA ARG A 298 -14.03 3.85 19.55
C ARG A 298 -15.34 3.35 20.16
N ARG A 299 -15.46 2.03 20.40
CA ARG A 299 -16.66 1.37 20.92
C ARG A 299 -17.87 1.40 19.97
N ASN A 300 -17.65 1.68 18.68
CA ASN A 300 -18.68 1.61 17.62
C ASN A 300 -18.76 0.17 17.09
N TYR A 301 -19.22 -0.76 17.95
CA TYR A 301 -19.12 -2.20 17.69
C TYR A 301 -19.93 -2.66 16.48
N ASP A 302 -21.10 -2.05 16.20
CA ASP A 302 -21.92 -2.40 15.04
C ASP A 302 -21.22 -2.06 13.73
N GLU A 303 -20.60 -0.87 13.65
CA GLU A 303 -19.82 -0.45 12.48
C GLU A 303 -18.53 -1.26 12.35
N ALA A 304 -17.85 -1.57 13.47
CA ALA A 304 -16.71 -2.47 13.49
C ALA A 304 -17.05 -3.85 12.91
N MET A 305 -18.19 -4.43 13.30
CA MET A 305 -18.67 -5.70 12.75
C MET A 305 -19.05 -5.60 11.28
N ARG A 306 -19.65 -4.49 10.83
CA ARG A 306 -19.98 -4.26 9.43
C ARG A 306 -18.73 -4.26 8.55
N LEU A 307 -17.72 -3.47 8.93
CA LEU A 307 -16.47 -3.37 8.21
C LEU A 307 -15.66 -4.68 8.27
N ALA A 308 -15.64 -5.35 9.41
CA ALA A 308 -14.97 -6.65 9.53
C ALA A 308 -15.61 -7.71 8.61
N ARG A 309 -16.95 -7.76 8.51
CA ARG A 309 -17.66 -8.62 7.56
C ARG A 309 -17.36 -8.25 6.11
N GLU A 310 -17.21 -6.95 5.81
CA GLU A 310 -16.80 -6.47 4.49
C GLU A 310 -15.42 -7.00 4.10
N ALA A 311 -14.43 -6.86 5.00
CA ALA A 311 -13.09 -7.38 4.79
C ALA A 311 -13.09 -8.93 4.64
N ILE A 312 -13.90 -9.67 5.43
CA ILE A 312 -14.03 -11.13 5.32
C ILE A 312 -14.68 -11.53 3.99
N ARG A 313 -15.65 -10.76 3.45
CA ARG A 313 -16.21 -11.03 2.11
C ARG A 313 -15.17 -10.86 1.00
N GLN A 314 -14.30 -9.86 1.13
CA GLN A 314 -13.20 -9.65 0.17
C GLN A 314 -12.16 -10.77 0.27
N ARG A 315 -11.87 -11.22 1.52
CA ARG A 315 -10.89 -12.27 1.82
C ARG A 315 -11.28 -13.07 3.06
N GLY A 316 -11.76 -14.29 2.85
CA GLY A 316 -12.29 -15.15 3.91
C GLY A 316 -11.29 -15.68 4.93
N ASP A 317 -9.98 -15.59 4.66
CA ASP A 317 -8.90 -16.02 5.55
C ASP A 317 -8.15 -14.85 6.21
N TYR A 318 -8.61 -13.61 6.06
CA TYR A 318 -7.98 -12.45 6.67
C TYR A 318 -8.19 -12.42 8.19
N VAL A 319 -7.17 -12.84 8.90
CA VAL A 319 -7.20 -13.04 10.35
C VAL A 319 -7.51 -11.75 11.14
N GLY A 320 -7.05 -10.59 10.66
CA GLY A 320 -7.31 -9.28 11.29
C GLY A 320 -8.81 -8.99 11.40
N ALA A 321 -9.56 -9.21 10.32
CA ALA A 321 -11.00 -8.98 10.32
C ALA A 321 -11.75 -9.99 11.20
N HIS A 322 -11.34 -11.26 11.24
CA HIS A 322 -11.92 -12.25 12.15
C HIS A 322 -11.68 -11.90 13.62
N ARG A 323 -10.49 -11.37 13.96
CA ARG A 323 -10.21 -10.86 15.32
C ARG A 323 -11.16 -9.73 15.70
N VAL A 324 -11.31 -8.72 14.83
CA VAL A 324 -12.19 -7.58 15.09
C VAL A 324 -13.67 -8.00 15.19
N LEU A 325 -14.14 -8.86 14.29
CA LEU A 325 -15.52 -9.37 14.33
C LEU A 325 -15.80 -10.09 15.64
N THR A 326 -14.88 -10.96 16.09
CA THR A 326 -15.00 -11.70 17.35
C THR A 326 -15.06 -10.75 18.55
N ALA A 327 -14.12 -9.79 18.60
CA ALA A 327 -14.01 -8.83 19.70
C ALA A 327 -15.25 -7.91 19.76
N ALA A 328 -15.66 -7.34 18.62
CA ALA A 328 -16.79 -6.42 18.54
C ALA A 328 -18.11 -7.13 18.91
N ALA A 329 -18.34 -8.35 18.42
CA ALA A 329 -19.52 -9.13 18.78
C ALA A 329 -19.55 -9.49 20.29
N GLY A 330 -18.39 -9.79 20.88
CA GLY A 330 -18.25 -10.03 22.33
C GLY A 330 -18.65 -8.81 23.16
N MET A 331 -18.16 -7.62 22.79
CA MET A 331 -18.48 -6.36 23.47
C MET A 331 -19.93 -5.91 23.23
N ALA A 332 -20.47 -6.15 22.05
CA ALA A 332 -21.88 -5.87 21.75
C ALA A 332 -22.88 -6.83 22.41
N GLY A 333 -22.41 -7.86 23.13
CA GLY A 333 -23.28 -8.87 23.75
C GLY A 333 -23.99 -9.80 22.78
N GLN A 334 -23.54 -9.87 21.51
CA GLN A 334 -24.11 -10.71 20.47
C GLN A 334 -23.55 -12.14 20.54
N ALA A 335 -23.94 -12.89 21.57
CA ALA A 335 -23.33 -14.18 21.93
C ALA A 335 -23.25 -15.18 20.76
N ALA A 336 -24.32 -15.31 19.95
CA ALA A 336 -24.33 -16.22 18.81
C ALA A 336 -23.33 -15.78 17.70
N THR A 337 -23.27 -14.49 17.40
CA THR A 337 -22.30 -13.90 16.45
C THR A 337 -20.89 -14.08 16.95
N ALA A 338 -20.64 -13.81 18.24
CA ALA A 338 -19.32 -13.93 18.86
C ALA A 338 -18.79 -15.38 18.83
N ALA A 339 -19.67 -16.35 19.17
CA ALA A 339 -19.31 -17.77 19.12
C ALA A 339 -18.98 -18.24 17.69
N ALA A 340 -19.79 -17.86 16.70
CA ALA A 340 -19.54 -18.18 15.29
C ALA A 340 -18.25 -17.53 14.79
N ALA A 341 -18.01 -16.24 15.11
CA ALA A 341 -16.81 -15.53 14.74
C ALA A 341 -15.56 -16.14 15.39
N LEU A 342 -15.62 -16.53 16.66
CA LEU A 342 -14.54 -17.20 17.37
C LEU A 342 -14.20 -18.57 16.76
N HIS A 343 -15.22 -19.32 16.34
CA HIS A 343 -15.02 -20.59 15.65
C HIS A 343 -14.21 -20.38 14.35
N GLU A 344 -14.60 -19.42 13.51
CA GLU A 344 -13.88 -19.10 12.29
C GLU A 344 -12.48 -18.53 12.57
N LEU A 345 -12.34 -17.67 13.58
CA LEU A 345 -11.03 -17.17 14.00
C LEU A 345 -10.07 -18.31 14.36
N ARG A 346 -10.53 -19.31 15.11
CA ARG A 346 -9.72 -20.49 15.45
C ARG A 346 -9.35 -21.33 14.22
N ARG A 347 -10.18 -21.35 13.19
CA ARG A 347 -9.87 -22.03 11.92
C ARG A 347 -8.73 -21.33 11.18
N VAL A 348 -8.72 -19.99 11.12
CA VAL A 348 -7.68 -19.21 10.41
C VAL A 348 -6.46 -18.93 11.27
N GLN A 349 -6.60 -18.94 12.58
CA GLN A 349 -5.52 -18.74 13.56
C GLN A 349 -5.65 -19.73 14.73
N PRO A 350 -5.17 -20.98 14.58
CA PRO A 350 -5.37 -22.03 15.61
C PRO A 350 -4.71 -21.73 16.96
N ASN A 351 -3.64 -20.95 16.98
CA ASN A 351 -2.89 -20.59 18.19
C ASN A 351 -3.44 -19.37 18.94
N ILE A 352 -4.60 -18.84 18.54
CA ILE A 352 -5.20 -17.68 19.20
C ILE A 352 -5.57 -18.01 20.66
N SER A 353 -5.12 -17.18 21.58
CA SER A 353 -5.43 -17.25 23.01
C SER A 353 -5.31 -15.86 23.64
N LEU A 354 -5.83 -15.66 24.84
CA LEU A 354 -5.65 -14.40 25.58
C LEU A 354 -4.17 -14.10 25.81
N ALA A 355 -3.37 -15.11 26.10
CA ALA A 355 -1.92 -14.98 26.26
C ALA A 355 -1.26 -14.53 24.96
N TRP A 356 -1.62 -15.14 23.81
CA TRP A 356 -1.12 -14.74 22.51
C TRP A 356 -1.46 -13.27 22.19
N ILE A 357 -2.68 -12.85 22.48
CA ILE A 357 -3.12 -11.44 22.26
C ILE A 357 -2.26 -10.50 23.10
N ALA A 358 -2.07 -10.81 24.38
CA ALA A 358 -1.31 -9.95 25.30
C ALA A 358 0.17 -9.80 24.92
N THR A 359 0.77 -10.87 24.37
CA THR A 359 2.20 -10.89 24.01
C THR A 359 2.46 -10.43 22.59
N GLU A 360 1.68 -10.91 21.62
CA GLU A 360 1.97 -10.75 20.20
C GLU A 360 1.31 -9.52 19.56
N MET A 361 0.12 -9.12 20.03
CA MET A 361 -0.49 -7.90 19.45
C MET A 361 0.27 -6.65 19.91
N PRO A 362 0.66 -5.75 19.00
CA PRO A 362 1.46 -4.57 19.35
C PRO A 362 0.60 -3.44 19.95
N ILE A 363 -0.44 -3.76 20.69
CA ILE A 363 -1.31 -2.78 21.35
C ILE A 363 -0.55 -2.17 22.54
N MET A 364 -0.71 -0.84 22.71
CA MET A 364 -0.16 -0.16 23.88
C MET A 364 -0.71 -0.78 25.17
N GLN A 365 0.16 -1.03 26.14
CA GLN A 365 -0.25 -1.55 27.45
C GLN A 365 -1.21 -0.57 28.14
N GLY A 366 -2.14 -1.11 28.92
CA GLY A 366 -3.13 -0.34 29.67
C GLY A 366 -4.57 -0.58 29.20
N GLU A 367 -5.42 0.45 29.24
CA GLU A 367 -6.86 0.35 28.99
C GLU A 367 -7.19 -0.26 27.62
N GLY A 368 -6.44 0.09 26.58
CA GLY A 368 -6.68 -0.42 25.22
C GLY A 368 -6.49 -1.92 25.11
N LEU A 369 -5.42 -2.45 25.71
CA LEU A 369 -5.16 -3.88 25.73
C LEU A 369 -6.19 -4.62 26.59
N GLU A 370 -6.53 -4.11 27.77
CA GLU A 370 -7.53 -4.74 28.64
C GLU A 370 -8.92 -4.74 27.99
N HIS A 371 -9.31 -3.65 27.31
CA HIS A 371 -10.54 -3.60 26.53
C HIS A 371 -10.59 -4.70 25.46
N TYR A 372 -9.46 -4.90 24.76
CA TYR A 372 -9.37 -5.92 23.72
C TYR A 372 -9.41 -7.33 24.30
N LEU A 373 -8.70 -7.59 25.40
CA LEU A 373 -8.73 -8.88 26.12
C LEU A 373 -10.12 -9.20 26.66
N GLU A 374 -10.79 -8.22 27.28
CA GLU A 374 -12.16 -8.37 27.78
C GLU A 374 -13.14 -8.72 26.66
N ALA A 375 -12.99 -8.12 25.49
CA ALA A 375 -13.80 -8.43 24.32
C ALA A 375 -13.71 -9.91 23.94
N PHE A 376 -12.51 -10.47 23.96
CA PHE A 376 -12.29 -11.89 23.67
C PHE A 376 -12.77 -12.81 24.79
N ARG A 377 -12.65 -12.41 26.06
CA ARG A 377 -13.25 -13.16 27.20
C ARG A 377 -14.75 -13.27 27.04
N ARG A 378 -15.43 -12.16 26.68
CA ARG A 378 -16.87 -12.14 26.41
C ARG A 378 -17.25 -12.98 25.20
N ALA A 379 -16.41 -13.11 24.22
CA ALA A 379 -16.59 -13.98 23.07
C ALA A 379 -16.33 -15.46 23.39
N GLY A 380 -15.84 -15.81 24.58
CA GLY A 380 -15.57 -17.18 25.03
C GLY A 380 -14.15 -17.69 24.73
N LEU A 381 -13.20 -16.81 24.43
CA LEU A 381 -11.78 -17.16 24.34
C LEU A 381 -11.20 -17.30 25.76
N LYS A 382 -10.44 -18.38 25.98
CA LYS A 382 -9.75 -18.68 27.24
C LYS A 382 -8.25 -18.43 27.11
#